data_e8b7267f8988868c47261ec97b5ff7ca
#
_entry.id   e8b7267f8988868c47261ec97b5ff7ca
#
_cell.length_a   1.000
_cell.length_b   1.000
_cell.length_c   1.000
_cell.angle_alpha   90.00
_cell.angle_beta   90.00
_cell.angle_gamma   90.00
#
_symmetry.space_group_name_H-M   'P 1'
#
loop_
_entity.id
_entity.type
_entity.pdbx_description
1 polymer ?
#
loop_
_entity_poly.entity_id
_entity_poly.type
_entity_poly.pdbx_seq_one_letter_code
_entity_poly.pdbx_strand_id
1 'polypeptide(L)'
;MLNYSKVLVDSIEREQKGLDYICPKADRELLHKLLDEINNYAGTNYHYLAELDAFNISGAGSIVAKYITEFSSEGVKGYLIPQMVSDKIKDCDKLVFQLYMHFRLSDEYIANPGKPAPAHIYVRYDNAFKKLKPKRLAKNLIELAHSPRDAFYLPLTMRMLASWKLPEMKDLLLSYAANDSVSAQNVEIYDSEQPCFPSVESVKRELTFTAINGLKYYPSAEVVGVITSLTSSSDKDIKSAAKRSLMTLTK
;
A
#
# COMPACT_ATOMS: atom_id res chain seq x y z
N MET A 1 -27.13 20.05 -27.73
CA MET A 1 -26.79 18.60 -27.77
C MET A 1 -25.32 18.46 -27.49
N LEU A 2 -24.94 17.96 -26.32
CA LEU A 2 -23.57 17.57 -26.03
C LEU A 2 -23.16 16.46 -27.02
N ASN A 3 -22.07 16.69 -27.73
CA ASN A 3 -21.59 15.76 -28.74
C ASN A 3 -20.96 14.54 -28.03
N TYR A 4 -21.79 13.59 -27.64
CA TYR A 4 -21.40 12.37 -26.92
C TYR A 4 -20.23 11.63 -27.58
N SER A 5 -20.15 11.67 -28.92
CA SER A 5 -19.04 11.09 -29.67
C SER A 5 -17.71 11.75 -29.37
N LYS A 6 -17.65 13.07 -29.19
CA LYS A 6 -16.42 13.78 -28.88
C LYS A 6 -15.95 13.52 -27.44
N VAL A 7 -16.89 13.44 -26.50
CA VAL A 7 -16.58 13.10 -25.08
C VAL A 7 -16.03 11.68 -24.98
N LEU A 8 -16.59 10.75 -25.75
CA LEU A 8 -16.13 9.35 -25.81
C LEU A 8 -14.72 9.26 -26.43
N VAL A 9 -14.46 9.96 -27.54
CA VAL A 9 -13.13 9.99 -28.19
C VAL A 9 -12.09 10.63 -27.27
N ASP A 10 -12.41 11.75 -26.62
CA ASP A 10 -11.52 12.43 -25.67
C ASP A 10 -11.26 11.56 -24.40
N SER A 11 -12.21 10.71 -24.05
CA SER A 11 -12.06 9.73 -22.96
C SER A 11 -11.13 8.60 -23.38
N ILE A 12 -11.32 8.04 -24.57
CA ILE A 12 -10.49 6.98 -25.15
C ILE A 12 -9.06 7.46 -25.36
N GLU A 13 -8.85 8.68 -25.86
CA GLU A 13 -7.51 9.25 -26.04
C GLU A 13 -6.80 9.51 -24.71
N ARG A 14 -7.52 9.94 -23.68
CA ARG A 14 -6.98 10.09 -22.33
C ARG A 14 -6.65 8.74 -21.69
N GLU A 15 -7.47 7.74 -21.91
CA GLU A 15 -7.21 6.37 -21.47
C GLU A 15 -6.02 5.76 -22.21
N GLN A 16 -5.90 5.96 -23.54
CA GLN A 16 -4.73 5.50 -24.29
C GLN A 16 -3.43 6.16 -23.81
N LYS A 17 -3.43 7.47 -23.54
CA LYS A 17 -2.28 8.16 -22.95
C LYS A 17 -1.97 7.66 -21.54
N GLY A 18 -3.00 7.36 -20.75
CA GLY A 18 -2.86 6.74 -19.43
C GLY A 18 -2.34 5.31 -19.52
N LEU A 19 -2.78 4.53 -20.53
CA LEU A 19 -2.32 3.17 -20.78
C LEU A 19 -0.87 3.13 -21.25
N ASP A 20 -0.44 4.08 -22.09
CA ASP A 20 0.96 4.19 -22.50
C ASP A 20 1.89 4.42 -21.31
N TYR A 21 1.40 5.06 -20.27
CA TYR A 21 2.12 5.25 -19.01
C TYR A 21 2.11 4.00 -18.11
N ILE A 22 0.99 3.28 -18.05
CA ILE A 22 0.80 2.14 -17.14
C ILE A 22 1.25 0.83 -17.79
N CYS A 23 1.01 0.66 -19.10
CA CYS A 23 1.35 -0.54 -19.84
C CYS A 23 2.41 -0.25 -20.90
N PRO A 24 3.69 -0.49 -20.59
CA PRO A 24 4.78 -0.36 -21.54
C PRO A 24 4.52 -1.17 -22.81
N LYS A 25 5.07 -0.72 -23.93
CA LYS A 25 4.92 -1.39 -25.22
C LYS A 25 5.27 -2.88 -25.16
N ALA A 26 6.27 -3.23 -24.34
CA ALA A 26 6.69 -4.63 -24.14
C ALA A 26 5.61 -5.52 -23.51
N ASP A 27 4.74 -4.95 -22.67
CA ASP A 27 3.70 -5.69 -21.94
C ASP A 27 2.36 -5.77 -22.70
N ARG A 28 2.21 -5.03 -23.82
CA ARG A 28 0.91 -4.91 -24.52
C ARG A 28 0.41 -6.23 -25.11
N GLU A 29 1.28 -7.01 -25.71
CA GLU A 29 0.88 -8.32 -26.26
C GLU A 29 0.42 -9.27 -25.15
N LEU A 30 1.10 -9.25 -24.01
CA LEU A 30 0.73 -10.06 -22.86
C LEU A 30 -0.60 -9.60 -22.27
N LEU A 31 -0.82 -8.27 -22.19
CA LEU A 31 -2.09 -7.71 -21.74
C LEU A 31 -3.25 -8.10 -22.67
N HIS A 32 -3.07 -8.05 -23.97
CA HIS A 32 -4.09 -8.49 -24.93
C HIS A 32 -4.44 -9.97 -24.73
N LYS A 33 -3.44 -10.85 -24.59
CA LYS A 33 -3.68 -12.28 -24.32
C LYS A 33 -4.46 -12.49 -23.03
N LEU A 34 -4.11 -11.76 -21.97
CA LEU A 34 -4.84 -11.81 -20.70
C LEU A 34 -6.29 -11.35 -20.87
N LEU A 35 -6.53 -10.23 -21.53
CA LEU A 35 -7.87 -9.68 -21.76
C LEU A 35 -8.71 -10.62 -22.64
N ASP A 36 -8.14 -11.21 -23.69
CA ASP A 36 -8.82 -12.18 -24.54
C ASP A 36 -9.25 -13.42 -23.75
N GLU A 37 -8.38 -13.95 -22.87
CA GLU A 37 -8.75 -15.10 -22.01
C GLU A 37 -9.87 -14.73 -21.02
N ILE A 38 -9.81 -13.54 -20.43
CA ILE A 38 -10.86 -13.04 -19.54
C ILE A 38 -12.18 -12.81 -20.29
N ASN A 39 -12.13 -12.18 -21.47
CA ASN A 39 -13.30 -11.93 -22.30
C ASN A 39 -13.99 -13.24 -22.69
N ASN A 40 -13.20 -14.23 -23.13
CA ASN A 40 -13.73 -15.56 -23.46
C ASN A 40 -14.37 -16.26 -22.25
N TYR A 41 -13.75 -16.12 -21.06
CA TYR A 41 -14.26 -16.71 -19.84
C TYR A 41 -15.56 -16.05 -19.36
N ALA A 42 -15.62 -14.71 -19.39
CA ALA A 42 -16.72 -13.92 -18.82
C ALA A 42 -17.81 -13.55 -19.84
N GLY A 43 -17.59 -13.77 -21.13
CA GLY A 43 -18.49 -13.29 -22.18
C GLY A 43 -18.49 -11.76 -22.30
N THR A 44 -17.36 -11.13 -22.03
CA THR A 44 -17.17 -9.67 -22.06
C THR A 44 -16.39 -9.24 -23.30
N ASN A 45 -16.21 -7.93 -23.47
CA ASN A 45 -15.42 -7.35 -24.55
C ASN A 45 -14.56 -6.20 -24.01
N TYR A 46 -13.70 -6.52 -23.02
CA TYR A 46 -12.78 -5.56 -22.45
C TYR A 46 -11.56 -5.35 -23.35
N HIS A 47 -11.13 -4.11 -23.47
CA HIS A 47 -9.98 -3.71 -24.27
C HIS A 47 -8.88 -3.08 -23.44
N TYR A 48 -9.17 -2.71 -22.18
CA TYR A 48 -8.30 -1.91 -21.33
C TYR A 48 -8.17 -2.48 -19.92
N LEU A 49 -6.98 -2.32 -19.35
CA LEU A 49 -6.70 -2.73 -17.97
C LEU A 49 -7.63 -2.07 -16.93
N ALA A 50 -8.00 -0.81 -17.17
CA ALA A 50 -8.90 -0.06 -16.27
C ALA A 50 -10.30 -0.68 -16.15
N GLU A 51 -10.77 -1.39 -17.17
CA GLU A 51 -12.06 -2.07 -17.16
C GLU A 51 -12.05 -3.25 -16.16
N LEU A 52 -10.93 -3.95 -16.03
CA LEU A 52 -10.78 -5.02 -15.04
C LEU A 52 -10.85 -4.50 -13.61
N ASP A 53 -10.26 -3.33 -13.33
CA ASP A 53 -10.29 -2.70 -12.00
C ASP A 53 -11.71 -2.24 -11.64
N ALA A 54 -12.47 -1.78 -12.63
CA ALA A 54 -13.82 -1.26 -12.43
C ALA A 54 -14.88 -2.36 -12.16
N PHE A 55 -14.75 -3.52 -12.79
CA PHE A 55 -15.86 -4.49 -12.85
C PHE A 55 -15.64 -5.78 -12.07
N ASN A 56 -14.42 -6.03 -11.58
CA ASN A 56 -14.11 -7.17 -10.70
C ASN A 56 -14.81 -8.49 -11.10
N ILE A 57 -14.35 -9.10 -12.18
CA ILE A 57 -14.97 -10.29 -12.79
C ILE A 57 -14.73 -11.52 -11.91
N SER A 58 -15.78 -12.08 -11.36
CA SER A 58 -15.69 -13.31 -10.54
C SER A 58 -15.07 -14.45 -11.34
N GLY A 59 -14.02 -15.07 -10.78
CA GLY A 59 -13.28 -16.17 -11.39
C GLY A 59 -12.09 -15.77 -12.27
N ALA A 60 -11.98 -14.50 -12.69
CA ALA A 60 -10.87 -14.04 -13.51
C ALA A 60 -9.52 -14.00 -12.76
N GLY A 61 -9.54 -14.01 -11.43
CA GLY A 61 -8.33 -13.99 -10.62
C GLY A 61 -7.38 -15.17 -10.89
N SER A 62 -7.92 -16.34 -11.21
CA SER A 62 -7.11 -17.50 -11.59
C SER A 62 -6.45 -17.32 -12.96
N ILE A 63 -7.12 -16.62 -13.88
CA ILE A 63 -6.56 -16.27 -15.18
C ILE A 63 -5.45 -15.24 -14.98
N VAL A 64 -5.72 -14.18 -14.22
CA VAL A 64 -4.72 -13.15 -13.89
C VAL A 64 -3.47 -13.76 -13.28
N ALA A 65 -3.62 -14.71 -12.37
CA ALA A 65 -2.49 -15.36 -11.68
C ALA A 65 -1.53 -16.10 -12.62
N LYS A 66 -1.99 -16.54 -13.80
CA LYS A 66 -1.13 -17.18 -14.82
C LYS A 66 -0.16 -16.20 -15.47
N TYR A 67 -0.57 -14.94 -15.60
CA TYR A 67 0.13 -13.93 -16.39
C TYR A 67 0.88 -12.89 -15.55
N ILE A 68 0.42 -12.63 -14.32
CA ILE A 68 0.85 -11.45 -13.55
C ILE A 68 2.37 -11.37 -13.32
N THR A 69 3.04 -12.51 -13.20
CA THR A 69 4.50 -12.55 -12.98
C THR A 69 5.30 -12.27 -14.24
N GLU A 70 4.69 -12.36 -15.42
CA GLU A 70 5.36 -12.16 -16.70
C GLU A 70 5.39 -10.67 -17.11
N PHE A 71 4.51 -9.84 -16.55
CA PHE A 71 4.53 -8.41 -16.82
C PHE A 71 5.81 -7.77 -16.29
N SER A 72 6.38 -6.85 -17.06
CA SER A 72 7.54 -6.05 -16.64
C SER A 72 7.13 -4.87 -15.75
N SER A 73 5.97 -4.26 -16.03
CA SER A 73 5.47 -3.07 -15.35
C SER A 73 4.88 -3.39 -13.98
N GLU A 74 5.42 -2.76 -12.94
CA GLU A 74 4.84 -2.81 -11.59
C GLU A 74 3.48 -2.11 -11.53
N GLY A 75 3.26 -1.10 -12.39
CA GLY A 75 1.96 -0.45 -12.55
C GLY A 75 0.88 -1.44 -13.00
N VAL A 76 1.15 -2.22 -14.06
CA VAL A 76 0.22 -3.25 -14.56
C VAL A 76 -0.06 -4.29 -13.48
N LYS A 77 0.98 -4.82 -12.83
CA LYS A 77 0.83 -5.77 -11.71
C LYS A 77 -0.07 -5.21 -10.61
N GLY A 78 0.16 -3.95 -10.22
CA GLY A 78 -0.65 -3.27 -9.22
C GLY A 78 -2.14 -3.23 -9.55
N TYR A 79 -2.50 -3.01 -10.83
CA TYR A 79 -3.89 -3.03 -11.27
C TYR A 79 -4.52 -4.43 -11.29
N LEU A 80 -3.72 -5.47 -11.50
CA LEU A 80 -4.20 -6.85 -11.56
C LEU A 80 -4.38 -7.51 -10.20
N ILE A 81 -3.64 -7.08 -9.18
CA ILE A 81 -3.70 -7.63 -7.81
C ILE A 81 -5.12 -7.68 -7.22
N PRO A 82 -5.96 -6.62 -7.30
CA PRO A 82 -7.29 -6.63 -6.73
C PRO A 82 -8.17 -7.78 -7.23
N GLN A 83 -8.03 -8.16 -8.51
CA GLN A 83 -8.80 -9.24 -9.12
C GLN A 83 -8.47 -10.60 -8.46
N MET A 84 -7.18 -10.92 -8.30
CA MET A 84 -6.75 -12.16 -7.64
C MET A 84 -7.21 -12.23 -6.18
N VAL A 85 -7.11 -11.10 -5.47
CA VAL A 85 -7.48 -11.01 -4.05
C VAL A 85 -8.99 -11.17 -3.85
N SER A 86 -9.80 -10.65 -4.76
CA SER A 86 -11.25 -10.77 -4.70
C SER A 86 -11.71 -12.19 -4.89
N ASP A 87 -11.08 -12.93 -5.79
CA ASP A 87 -11.41 -14.32 -6.08
C ASP A 87 -10.83 -15.32 -5.07
N LYS A 88 -10.01 -14.84 -4.13
CA LYS A 88 -9.38 -15.67 -3.09
C LYS A 88 -8.67 -16.91 -3.68
N ILE A 89 -7.93 -16.71 -4.77
CA ILE A 89 -7.20 -17.82 -5.41
C ILE A 89 -6.27 -18.52 -4.42
N LYS A 90 -6.02 -19.80 -4.67
CA LYS A 90 -5.12 -20.59 -3.82
C LYS A 90 -3.74 -19.94 -3.74
N ASP A 91 -3.18 -19.84 -2.54
CA ASP A 91 -1.88 -19.24 -2.25
C ASP A 91 -1.71 -17.77 -2.73
N CYS A 92 -2.82 -17.03 -2.91
CA CYS A 92 -2.84 -15.64 -3.34
C CYS A 92 -1.93 -14.75 -2.48
N ASP A 93 -1.91 -14.98 -1.18
CA ASP A 93 -1.07 -14.22 -0.24
C ASP A 93 0.43 -14.41 -0.49
N LYS A 94 0.86 -15.64 -0.84
CA LYS A 94 2.26 -15.90 -1.21
C LYS A 94 2.61 -15.19 -2.51
N LEU A 95 1.74 -15.29 -3.52
CA LEU A 95 1.96 -14.65 -4.82
C LEU A 95 2.02 -13.12 -4.66
N VAL A 96 1.07 -12.53 -3.95
CA VAL A 96 1.08 -11.08 -3.67
C VAL A 96 2.34 -10.68 -2.90
N PHE A 97 2.81 -11.48 -1.96
CA PHE A 97 4.04 -11.19 -1.24
C PHE A 97 5.29 -11.28 -2.14
N GLN A 98 5.37 -12.26 -3.03
CA GLN A 98 6.44 -12.36 -4.01
C GLN A 98 6.48 -11.15 -4.94
N LEU A 99 5.32 -10.74 -5.46
CA LEU A 99 5.20 -9.53 -6.29
C LEU A 99 5.60 -8.27 -5.51
N TYR A 100 5.21 -8.16 -4.26
CA TYR A 100 5.60 -7.05 -3.38
C TYR A 100 7.12 -7.01 -3.17
N MET A 101 7.74 -8.17 -2.93
CA MET A 101 9.21 -8.25 -2.79
C MET A 101 9.92 -7.83 -4.08
N HIS A 102 9.38 -8.21 -5.25
CA HIS A 102 9.91 -7.78 -6.54
C HIS A 102 9.77 -6.27 -6.72
N PHE A 103 8.58 -5.72 -6.45
CA PHE A 103 8.33 -4.28 -6.49
C PHE A 103 9.30 -3.50 -5.58
N ARG A 104 9.54 -3.95 -4.35
CA ARG A 104 10.49 -3.30 -3.43
C ARG A 104 11.91 -3.21 -3.97
N LEU A 105 12.31 -4.12 -4.84
CA LEU A 105 13.65 -4.15 -5.44
C LEU A 105 13.71 -3.37 -6.75
N SER A 106 12.57 -2.96 -7.28
CA SER A 106 12.49 -2.19 -8.53
C SER A 106 12.90 -0.73 -8.32
N ASP A 107 13.34 -0.09 -9.40
CA ASP A 107 13.63 1.35 -9.40
C ASP A 107 12.37 2.20 -9.20
N GLU A 108 11.19 1.63 -9.46
CA GLU A 108 9.90 2.29 -9.24
C GLU A 108 9.54 2.42 -7.76
N TYR A 109 10.12 1.57 -6.88
CA TYR A 109 9.84 1.60 -5.44
C TYR A 109 10.45 2.83 -4.75
N ILE A 110 11.59 3.26 -5.24
CA ILE A 110 12.28 4.44 -4.72
C ILE A 110 11.74 5.65 -5.47
N ALA A 111 11.09 6.55 -4.76
CA ALA A 111 10.64 7.80 -5.35
C ALA A 111 11.84 8.59 -5.91
N ASN A 112 11.88 8.77 -7.21
CA ASN A 112 12.88 9.63 -7.85
C ASN A 112 12.44 11.10 -7.77
N PRO A 113 13.37 12.04 -7.56
CA PRO A 113 13.06 13.47 -7.64
C PRO A 113 12.38 13.80 -8.97
N GLY A 114 11.24 14.48 -8.90
CA GLY A 114 10.49 14.89 -10.10
C GLY A 114 9.59 13.84 -10.73
N LYS A 115 9.55 12.60 -10.19
CA LYS A 115 8.51 11.61 -10.56
C LYS A 115 7.49 11.47 -9.43
N PRO A 116 6.20 11.29 -9.74
CA PRO A 116 5.25 10.95 -8.70
C PRO A 116 5.72 9.68 -7.99
N ALA A 117 5.71 9.69 -6.66
CA ALA A 117 6.02 8.50 -5.89
C ALA A 117 5.11 7.35 -6.33
N PRO A 118 5.59 6.11 -6.40
CA PRO A 118 4.78 4.95 -6.76
C PRO A 118 3.77 4.58 -5.66
N ALA A 119 3.34 5.58 -4.90
CA ALA A 119 2.40 5.43 -3.79
C ALA A 119 1.10 4.72 -4.22
N HIS A 120 0.65 4.94 -5.46
CA HIS A 120 -0.52 4.27 -5.99
C HIS A 120 -0.32 2.75 -6.15
N ILE A 121 0.88 2.31 -6.52
CA ILE A 121 1.22 0.88 -6.61
C ILE A 121 1.32 0.29 -5.20
N TYR A 122 2.02 0.98 -4.30
CA TYR A 122 2.13 0.55 -2.90
C TYR A 122 0.76 0.37 -2.24
N VAL A 123 -0.16 1.31 -2.46
CA VAL A 123 -1.53 1.25 -1.91
C VAL A 123 -2.29 0.00 -2.41
N ARG A 124 -2.02 -0.48 -3.63
CA ARG A 124 -2.61 -1.74 -4.13
C ARG A 124 -2.13 -2.94 -3.32
N TYR A 125 -0.83 -3.04 -3.02
CA TYR A 125 -0.28 -4.07 -2.14
C TYR A 125 -0.81 -3.96 -0.70
N ASP A 126 -0.83 -2.75 -0.13
CA ASP A 126 -1.37 -2.49 1.20
C ASP A 126 -2.84 -2.95 1.32
N ASN A 127 -3.67 -2.61 0.34
CA ASN A 127 -5.06 -3.05 0.28
C ASN A 127 -5.20 -4.57 0.11
N ALA A 128 -4.33 -5.19 -0.69
CA ALA A 128 -4.30 -6.64 -0.84
C ALA A 128 -3.99 -7.33 0.49
N PHE A 129 -2.97 -6.91 1.20
CA PHE A 129 -2.60 -7.44 2.51
C PHE A 129 -3.70 -7.19 3.56
N LYS A 130 -4.35 -6.03 3.56
CA LYS A 130 -5.49 -5.76 4.44
C LYS A 130 -6.65 -6.74 4.23
N LYS A 131 -6.93 -7.12 2.99
CA LYS A 131 -7.97 -8.10 2.65
C LYS A 131 -7.55 -9.54 2.99
N LEU A 132 -6.33 -9.93 2.61
CA LEU A 132 -5.83 -11.29 2.78
C LEU A 132 -5.46 -11.62 4.23
N LYS A 133 -4.97 -10.63 5.00
CA LYS A 133 -4.47 -10.77 6.38
C LYS A 133 -3.57 -12.00 6.54
N PRO A 134 -2.48 -12.10 5.77
CA PRO A 134 -1.67 -13.31 5.71
C PRO A 134 -0.84 -13.49 6.99
N LYS A 135 -1.44 -14.03 8.05
CA LYS A 135 -0.78 -14.20 9.37
C LYS A 135 0.56 -14.93 9.26
N ARG A 136 0.67 -15.91 8.34
CA ARG A 136 1.94 -16.63 8.09
C ARG A 136 3.06 -15.75 7.56
N LEU A 137 2.74 -14.59 6.98
CA LEU A 137 3.71 -13.61 6.45
C LEU A 137 3.90 -12.41 7.39
N ALA A 138 3.19 -12.38 8.52
CA ALA A 138 3.20 -11.25 9.42
C ALA A 138 4.63 -10.91 9.90
N LYS A 139 5.41 -11.93 10.28
CA LYS A 139 6.80 -11.75 10.71
C LYS A 139 7.65 -11.10 9.62
N ASN A 140 7.55 -11.58 8.39
CA ASN A 140 8.29 -11.01 7.26
C ASN A 140 7.89 -9.55 7.01
N LEU A 141 6.59 -9.22 7.07
CA LEU A 141 6.11 -7.85 6.87
C LEU A 141 6.58 -6.91 8.00
N ILE A 142 6.66 -7.41 9.24
CA ILE A 142 7.21 -6.66 10.38
C ILE A 142 8.71 -6.42 10.19
N GLU A 143 9.46 -7.44 9.81
CA GLU A 143 10.89 -7.31 9.51
C GLU A 143 11.15 -6.29 8.39
N LEU A 144 10.33 -6.30 7.34
CA LEU A 144 10.41 -5.30 6.28
C LEU A 144 10.11 -3.89 6.79
N ALA A 145 9.19 -3.73 7.75
CA ALA A 145 8.88 -2.44 8.34
C ALA A 145 10.06 -1.79 9.07
N HIS A 146 11.04 -2.59 9.49
CA HIS A 146 12.31 -2.10 10.07
C HIS A 146 13.37 -1.76 9.02
N SER A 147 13.14 -2.11 7.75
CA SER A 147 14.10 -1.84 6.68
C SER A 147 14.14 -0.35 6.35
N PRO A 148 15.33 0.27 6.30
CA PRO A 148 15.48 1.64 5.85
C PRO A 148 14.86 1.91 4.48
N ARG A 149 14.93 0.93 3.57
CA ARG A 149 14.35 1.02 2.22
C ARG A 149 12.84 1.25 2.24
N ASP A 150 12.15 0.75 3.28
CA ASP A 150 10.70 0.82 3.41
C ASP A 150 10.23 2.02 4.25
N ALA A 151 11.16 2.83 4.74
CA ALA A 151 10.86 3.93 5.68
C ALA A 151 9.76 4.88 5.15
N PHE A 152 9.75 5.18 3.84
CA PHE A 152 8.71 6.04 3.24
C PHE A 152 7.29 5.47 3.41
N TYR A 153 7.15 4.15 3.31
CA TYR A 153 5.86 3.47 3.42
C TYR A 153 5.55 2.97 4.83
N LEU A 154 6.50 3.11 5.74
CA LEU A 154 6.40 2.63 7.11
C LEU A 154 5.10 3.03 7.83
N PRO A 155 4.63 4.30 7.76
CA PRO A 155 3.36 4.66 8.38
C PRO A 155 2.17 3.84 7.87
N LEU A 156 2.13 3.54 6.58
CA LEU A 156 1.06 2.73 5.98
C LEU A 156 1.16 1.27 6.42
N THR A 157 2.37 0.70 6.40
CA THR A 157 2.64 -0.66 6.87
C THR A 157 2.28 -0.82 8.34
N MET A 158 2.66 0.13 9.20
CA MET A 158 2.31 0.13 10.63
C MET A 158 0.80 0.15 10.85
N ARG A 159 0.05 1.01 10.13
CA ARG A 159 -1.41 1.06 10.23
C ARG A 159 -2.06 -0.27 9.85
N MET A 160 -1.57 -0.88 8.78
CA MET A 160 -2.05 -2.17 8.31
C MET A 160 -1.81 -3.26 9.36
N LEU A 161 -0.56 -3.45 9.78
CA LEU A 161 -0.16 -4.50 10.71
C LEU A 161 -0.80 -4.32 12.09
N ALA A 162 -0.91 -3.09 12.59
CA ALA A 162 -1.61 -2.80 13.84
C ALA A 162 -3.08 -3.24 13.80
N SER A 163 -3.74 -3.07 12.64
CA SER A 163 -5.14 -3.50 12.47
C SER A 163 -5.33 -5.02 12.55
N TRP A 164 -4.27 -5.81 12.37
CA TRP A 164 -4.29 -7.28 12.52
C TRP A 164 -4.14 -7.71 13.98
N LYS A 165 -3.83 -6.77 14.88
CA LYS A 165 -3.64 -7.00 16.32
C LYS A 165 -2.57 -8.06 16.63
N LEU A 166 -1.46 -8.02 15.89
CA LEU A 166 -0.34 -8.93 16.11
C LEU A 166 0.41 -8.50 17.38
N PRO A 167 0.67 -9.41 18.33
CA PRO A 167 1.37 -9.05 19.58
C PRO A 167 2.70 -8.36 19.35
N GLU A 168 3.45 -8.79 18.34
CA GLU A 168 4.77 -8.27 17.98
C GLU A 168 4.75 -6.80 17.55
N MET A 169 3.61 -6.32 17.06
CA MET A 169 3.44 -4.92 16.68
C MET A 169 3.37 -3.95 17.85
N LYS A 170 3.03 -4.42 19.05
CA LYS A 170 2.90 -3.56 20.24
C LYS A 170 4.21 -2.84 20.54
N ASP A 171 5.32 -3.57 20.61
CA ASP A 171 6.62 -3.01 20.98
C ASP A 171 7.14 -2.03 19.91
N LEU A 172 6.95 -2.34 18.65
CA LEU A 172 7.26 -1.44 17.54
C LEU A 172 6.46 -0.12 17.67
N LEU A 173 5.17 -0.22 17.90
CA LEU A 173 4.31 0.96 18.06
C LEU A 173 4.69 1.79 19.32
N LEU A 174 5.06 1.14 20.42
CA LEU A 174 5.52 1.82 21.62
C LEU A 174 6.81 2.59 21.36
N SER A 175 7.78 2.01 20.65
CA SER A 175 9.03 2.69 20.34
C SER A 175 8.80 3.96 19.50
N TYR A 176 7.93 3.91 18.49
CA TYR A 176 7.58 5.09 17.69
C TYR A 176 6.74 6.13 18.45
N ALA A 177 5.86 5.69 19.36
CA ALA A 177 5.08 6.60 20.19
C ALA A 177 5.97 7.33 21.22
N ALA A 178 6.96 6.64 21.78
CA ALA A 178 7.90 7.22 22.73
C ALA A 178 8.97 8.11 22.07
N ASN A 179 8.99 8.21 20.74
CA ASN A 179 10.02 8.91 19.98
C ASN A 179 11.45 8.38 20.28
N ASP A 180 11.56 7.07 20.39
CA ASP A 180 12.79 6.35 20.73
C ASP A 180 13.85 6.50 19.60
N SER A 181 15.13 6.42 19.97
CA SER A 181 16.27 6.53 19.06
C SER A 181 16.29 5.47 17.96
N VAL A 182 15.72 4.29 18.22
CA VAL A 182 15.56 3.22 17.22
C VAL A 182 14.65 3.67 16.07
N SER A 183 13.62 4.45 16.36
CA SER A 183 12.73 4.99 15.35
C SER A 183 13.40 6.07 14.49
N ALA A 184 14.37 6.79 15.04
CA ALA A 184 15.10 7.84 14.33
C ALA A 184 16.01 7.29 13.23
N GLN A 185 16.67 6.15 13.45
CA GLN A 185 17.57 5.54 12.47
C GLN A 185 16.89 5.20 11.15
N ASN A 186 15.63 4.75 11.20
CA ASN A 186 14.87 4.44 9.98
C ASN A 186 14.42 5.70 9.23
N VAL A 187 14.52 6.87 9.85
CA VAL A 187 14.04 8.15 9.29
C VAL A 187 15.19 8.97 8.69
N GLU A 188 16.44 8.74 9.10
CA GLU A 188 17.62 9.48 8.62
C GLU A 188 17.84 9.38 7.10
N ILE A 189 17.30 8.35 6.46
CA ILE A 189 17.37 8.17 4.99
C ILE A 189 16.60 9.27 4.23
N TYR A 190 15.66 9.94 4.88
CA TYR A 190 14.93 11.05 4.28
C TYR A 190 15.66 12.39 4.36
N ASP A 191 16.78 12.42 5.10
CA ASP A 191 17.50 13.65 5.37
C ASP A 191 18.49 13.94 4.28
N SER A 192 18.11 14.02 3.07
CA SER A 192 19.11 14.49 2.14
C SER A 192 18.50 15.08 0.90
N GLU A 193 19.04 16.14 0.47
CA GLU A 193 19.23 16.61 -0.90
C GLU A 193 18.01 16.56 -1.87
N GLN A 194 16.84 16.04 -1.42
CA GLN A 194 15.67 15.88 -2.30
C GLN A 194 14.49 16.76 -1.83
N PRO A 195 14.26 17.90 -2.44
CA PRO A 195 13.26 18.89 -2.00
C PRO A 195 11.80 18.41 -2.11
N CYS A 196 11.55 17.23 -2.64
CA CYS A 196 10.20 16.65 -2.76
C CYS A 196 9.84 15.69 -1.64
N PHE A 197 10.76 15.38 -0.72
CA PHE A 197 10.45 14.53 0.43
C PHE A 197 10.04 15.36 1.65
N PRO A 198 9.14 14.84 2.49
CA PRO A 198 8.83 15.47 3.76
C PRO A 198 10.10 15.49 4.63
N SER A 199 10.24 16.54 5.46
CA SER A 199 11.36 16.64 6.39
C SER A 199 11.39 15.45 7.36
N VAL A 200 12.58 15.11 7.88
CA VAL A 200 12.76 14.08 8.91
C VAL A 200 11.79 14.27 10.08
N GLU A 201 11.62 15.53 10.52
CA GLU A 201 10.68 15.86 11.58
C GLU A 201 9.22 15.57 11.22
N SER A 202 8.82 15.85 9.98
CA SER A 202 7.49 15.54 9.46
C SER A 202 7.24 14.03 9.44
N VAL A 203 8.23 13.23 9.04
CA VAL A 203 8.13 11.76 9.04
C VAL A 203 8.05 11.22 10.46
N LYS A 204 8.90 11.70 11.37
CA LYS A 204 8.84 11.33 12.80
C LYS A 204 7.47 11.62 13.40
N ARG A 205 6.94 12.80 13.11
CA ARG A 205 5.59 13.19 13.54
C ARG A 205 4.50 12.25 13.01
N GLU A 206 4.55 11.90 11.75
CA GLU A 206 3.60 10.96 11.12
C GLU A 206 3.72 9.54 11.71
N LEU A 207 4.93 9.08 11.98
CA LEU A 207 5.18 7.79 12.63
C LEU A 207 4.62 7.77 14.04
N THR A 208 4.88 8.82 14.86
CA THR A 208 4.33 8.96 16.20
C THR A 208 2.80 8.98 16.16
N PHE A 209 2.21 9.79 15.28
CA PHE A 209 0.76 9.84 15.09
C PHE A 209 0.17 8.48 14.70
N THR A 210 0.83 7.76 13.79
CA THR A 210 0.42 6.43 13.36
C THR A 210 0.53 5.41 14.48
N ALA A 211 1.61 5.47 15.27
CA ALA A 211 1.81 4.59 16.41
C ALA A 211 0.72 4.77 17.46
N ILE A 212 0.41 6.01 17.83
CA ILE A 212 -0.68 6.33 18.78
C ILE A 212 -2.01 5.73 18.31
N ASN A 213 -2.34 5.89 17.03
CA ASN A 213 -3.57 5.33 16.47
C ASN A 213 -3.56 3.80 16.39
N GLY A 214 -2.38 3.18 16.27
CA GLY A 214 -2.22 1.73 16.31
C GLY A 214 -2.33 1.15 17.71
N LEU A 215 -1.79 1.82 18.72
CA LEU A 215 -1.75 1.38 20.10
C LEU A 215 -3.14 1.19 20.74
N LYS A 216 -4.17 1.85 20.22
CA LYS A 216 -5.57 1.61 20.67
C LYS A 216 -6.03 0.15 20.56
N TYR A 217 -5.33 -0.68 19.77
CA TYR A 217 -5.65 -2.11 19.62
C TYR A 217 -4.95 -2.99 20.67
N TYR A 218 -4.08 -2.43 21.52
CA TYR A 218 -3.22 -3.15 22.47
C TYR A 218 -3.41 -2.64 23.91
N PRO A 219 -4.59 -2.86 24.52
CA PRO A 219 -4.85 -2.36 25.86
C PRO A 219 -3.91 -3.00 26.87
N SER A 220 -3.08 -2.18 27.55
CA SER A 220 -2.21 -2.56 28.66
C SER A 220 -1.87 -1.33 29.50
N ALA A 221 -1.46 -1.52 30.73
CA ALA A 221 -1.06 -0.41 31.63
C ALA A 221 0.09 0.42 31.02
N GLU A 222 1.05 -0.24 30.40
CA GLU A 222 2.16 0.39 29.70
C GLU A 222 1.69 1.29 28.54
N VAL A 223 0.82 0.76 27.67
CA VAL A 223 0.25 1.54 26.55
C VAL A 223 -0.55 2.73 27.06
N VAL A 224 -1.38 2.54 28.09
CA VAL A 224 -2.14 3.62 28.72
C VAL A 224 -1.19 4.69 29.28
N GLY A 225 -0.11 4.29 29.92
CA GLY A 225 0.91 5.21 30.47
C GLY A 225 1.54 6.08 29.37
N VAL A 226 2.01 5.46 28.28
CA VAL A 226 2.61 6.17 27.13
C VAL A 226 1.59 7.10 26.46
N ILE A 227 0.39 6.63 26.19
CA ILE A 227 -0.64 7.46 25.55
C ILE A 227 -1.05 8.63 26.48
N THR A 228 -1.13 8.41 27.80
CA THR A 228 -1.45 9.46 28.76
C THR A 228 -0.40 10.58 28.72
N SER A 229 0.89 10.25 28.70
CA SER A 229 1.96 11.26 28.63
C SER A 229 1.83 12.14 27.37
N LEU A 230 1.41 11.56 26.24
CA LEU A 230 1.24 12.27 24.98
C LEU A 230 0.00 13.18 24.93
N THR A 231 -0.92 13.07 25.88
CA THR A 231 -2.06 14.00 25.99
C THR A 231 -1.66 15.42 26.34
N SER A 232 -0.44 15.63 26.84
CA SER A 232 0.16 16.93 27.15
C SER A 232 1.09 17.45 26.03
N SER A 233 1.22 16.74 24.92
CA SER A 233 2.08 17.14 23.79
C SER A 233 1.79 18.57 23.33
N SER A 234 2.84 19.30 22.95
CA SER A 234 2.74 20.63 22.31
C SER A 234 2.18 20.53 20.89
N ASP A 235 2.39 19.40 20.19
CA ASP A 235 1.78 19.12 18.90
C ASP A 235 0.29 18.83 19.05
N LYS A 236 -0.55 19.66 18.44
CA LYS A 236 -2.00 19.57 18.55
C LYS A 236 -2.59 18.27 18.01
N ASP A 237 -1.99 17.71 16.95
CA ASP A 237 -2.49 16.48 16.31
C ASP A 237 -2.08 15.25 17.13
N ILE A 238 -0.84 15.21 17.62
CA ILE A 238 -0.38 14.18 18.56
C ILE A 238 -1.26 14.18 19.81
N LYS A 239 -1.45 15.35 20.43
CA LYS A 239 -2.31 15.52 21.60
C LYS A 239 -3.75 15.02 21.33
N SER A 240 -4.33 15.39 20.20
CA SER A 240 -5.69 15.00 19.82
C SER A 240 -5.79 13.48 19.57
N ALA A 241 -4.79 12.90 18.88
CA ALA A 241 -4.73 11.45 18.66
C ALA A 241 -4.60 10.68 19.99
N ALA A 242 -3.73 11.14 20.87
CA ALA A 242 -3.54 10.53 22.19
C ALA A 242 -4.85 10.53 23.01
N LYS A 243 -5.56 11.66 23.07
CA LYS A 243 -6.86 11.74 23.76
C LYS A 243 -7.88 10.76 23.18
N ARG A 244 -8.01 10.67 21.86
CA ARG A 244 -8.93 9.72 21.21
C ARG A 244 -8.56 8.27 21.49
N SER A 245 -7.27 7.93 21.42
CA SER A 245 -6.80 6.58 21.71
C SER A 245 -7.01 6.19 23.17
N LEU A 246 -6.77 7.12 24.11
CA LEU A 246 -7.00 6.90 25.53
C LEU A 246 -8.49 6.59 25.80
N MET A 247 -9.41 7.34 25.20
CA MET A 247 -10.86 7.09 25.34
C MET A 247 -11.27 5.69 24.84
N THR A 248 -10.50 5.10 23.91
CA THR A 248 -10.76 3.74 23.41
C THR A 248 -10.17 2.68 24.33
N LEU A 249 -9.01 2.96 24.95
CA LEU A 249 -8.29 2.05 25.83
C LEU A 249 -8.92 1.93 27.22
N THR A 250 -9.68 2.93 27.65
CA THR A 250 -10.30 3.02 29.00
C THR A 250 -11.78 2.64 29.03
N LYS A 251 -12.33 2.21 27.89
CA LYS A 251 -13.67 1.60 27.80
C LYS A 251 -13.62 0.11 28.05
#